data_44cf6c31ad094bdd4ac0f131f46b18d1
#
_entry.id   44cf6c31ad094bdd4ac0f131f46b18d1
#
_cell.length_a   1.000
_cell.length_b   1.000
_cell.length_c   1.000
_cell.angle_alpha   90.00
_cell.angle_beta   90.00
_cell.angle_gamma   90.00
#
_symmetry.space_group_name_H-M   'P 1'
#
loop_
_entity.id
_entity.type
_entity.pdbx_description
1 polymer ?
#
loop_
_entity_poly.entity_id
_entity_poly.type
_entity_poly.pdbx_seq_one_letter_code
_entity_poly.pdbx_strand_id
1 'polypeptide(L)'
;MPYLYLQIIAIVLMLVGIVGVVLPALPGLLFMFIVVLAFAIFEGFEHITILNIVILGSISVLSLGIDYLSGLIGGKYFGATKKGVLGGFIGMIIGTLFFAPIGTFIGLFLGILIAELATGRKKKTAAKAAIGGFLGNAVGILINLVLALIFLALFITFSI
;
A
#
# COMPACT_ATOMS: atom_id res chain seq x y z
N MET A 1 -17.17 -11.75 28.74
CA MET A 1 -17.68 -10.86 27.65
C MET A 1 -17.01 -9.48 27.54
N PRO A 2 -15.92 -9.16 28.26
CA PRO A 2 -15.28 -7.84 28.11
C PRO A 2 -14.60 -7.66 26.75
N TYR A 3 -14.15 -8.73 26.11
CA TYR A 3 -13.40 -8.67 24.84
C TYR A 3 -14.27 -8.42 23.61
N LEU A 4 -15.59 -8.67 23.67
CA LEU A 4 -16.49 -8.41 22.55
C LEU A 4 -16.51 -6.93 22.14
N TYR A 5 -16.50 -6.02 23.11
CA TYR A 5 -16.45 -4.58 22.83
C TYR A 5 -15.12 -4.18 22.18
N LEU A 6 -14.00 -4.73 22.66
CA LEU A 6 -12.69 -4.48 22.07
C LEU A 6 -12.61 -5.03 20.65
N GLN A 7 -13.17 -6.21 20.39
CA GLN A 7 -13.23 -6.81 19.06
C GLN A 7 -14.05 -5.95 18.08
N ILE A 8 -15.23 -5.46 18.53
CA ILE A 8 -16.06 -4.57 17.69
C ILE A 8 -15.29 -3.28 17.36
N ILE A 9 -14.65 -2.66 18.35
CA ILE A 9 -13.84 -1.45 18.14
C ILE A 9 -12.70 -1.74 17.15
N ALA A 10 -11.99 -2.86 17.31
CA ALA A 10 -10.92 -3.25 16.40
C ALA A 10 -11.43 -3.45 14.96
N ILE A 11 -12.57 -4.12 14.76
CA ILE A 11 -13.19 -4.30 13.45
C ILE A 11 -13.56 -2.95 12.83
N VAL A 12 -14.16 -2.04 13.57
CA VAL A 12 -14.52 -0.70 13.09
C VAL A 12 -13.26 0.07 12.65
N LEU A 13 -12.19 0.03 13.46
CA LEU A 13 -10.91 0.66 13.11
C LEU A 13 -10.28 0.00 11.87
N MET A 14 -10.40 -1.31 11.72
CA MET A 14 -9.91 -2.02 10.54
C MET A 14 -10.68 -1.64 9.27
N LEU A 15 -11.98 -1.40 9.36
CA LEU A 15 -12.76 -0.87 8.23
C LEU A 15 -12.23 0.50 7.79
N VAL A 16 -11.84 1.36 8.73
CA VAL A 16 -11.13 2.62 8.41
C VAL A 16 -9.79 2.33 7.73
N GLY A 17 -9.05 1.31 8.19
CA GLY A 17 -7.81 0.87 7.54
C GLY A 17 -8.01 0.41 6.09
N ILE A 18 -9.10 -0.32 5.81
CA ILE A 18 -9.46 -0.73 4.44
C ILE A 18 -9.73 0.49 3.55
N VAL A 19 -10.44 1.51 4.06
CA VAL A 19 -10.60 2.78 3.34
C VAL A 19 -9.24 3.45 3.11
N GLY A 20 -8.33 3.38 4.09
CA GLY A 20 -6.96 3.87 3.99
C GLY A 20 -6.13 3.18 2.90
N VAL A 21 -6.40 1.91 2.58
CA VAL A 21 -5.76 1.20 1.46
C VAL A 21 -6.11 1.83 0.11
N VAL A 22 -7.35 2.30 -0.05
CA VAL A 22 -7.81 2.95 -1.29
C VAL A 22 -7.26 4.38 -1.38
N LEU A 23 -7.05 5.02 -0.24
CA LEU A 23 -6.46 6.36 -0.13
C LEU A 23 -4.94 6.21 0.10
N PRO A 24 -4.08 6.35 -0.91
CA PRO A 24 -2.65 6.02 -0.83
C PRO A 24 -1.81 6.96 0.06
N ALA A 25 -2.43 7.63 1.02
CA ALA A 25 -1.78 8.46 2.04
C ALA A 25 -1.48 7.72 3.33
N LEU A 26 -2.25 6.68 3.60
CA LEU A 26 -2.11 5.91 4.84
C LEU A 26 -1.78 4.47 4.45
N PRO A 27 -0.70 3.89 4.98
CA PRO A 27 -0.45 2.47 4.78
C PRO A 27 -1.54 1.67 5.53
N GLY A 28 -2.69 1.46 4.84
CA GLY A 28 -3.91 0.94 5.46
C GLY A 28 -3.70 -0.39 6.19
N LEU A 29 -2.94 -1.35 5.58
CA LEU A 29 -2.63 -2.61 6.23
C LEU A 29 -1.68 -2.44 7.44
N LEU A 30 -0.76 -1.48 7.41
CA LEU A 30 0.07 -1.18 8.57
C LEU A 30 -0.77 -0.61 9.72
N PHE A 31 -1.73 0.26 9.40
CA PHE A 31 -2.69 0.76 10.40
C PHE A 31 -3.51 -0.39 10.99
N MET A 32 -4.03 -1.30 10.15
CA MET A 32 -4.76 -2.49 10.62
C MET A 32 -3.87 -3.35 11.53
N PHE A 33 -2.59 -3.50 11.21
CA PHE A 33 -1.64 -4.25 12.04
C PHE A 33 -1.41 -3.59 13.41
N ILE A 34 -1.32 -2.26 13.47
CA ILE A 34 -1.24 -1.53 14.74
C ILE A 34 -2.50 -1.78 15.59
N VAL A 35 -3.68 -1.82 14.97
CA VAL A 35 -4.94 -2.15 15.65
C VAL A 35 -4.90 -3.57 16.23
N VAL A 36 -4.37 -4.55 15.47
CA VAL A 36 -4.18 -5.93 15.97
C VAL A 36 -3.25 -5.96 17.17
N LEU A 37 -2.11 -5.26 17.11
CA LEU A 37 -1.17 -5.22 18.23
C LEU A 37 -1.80 -4.60 19.47
N ALA A 38 -2.53 -3.50 19.31
CA ALA A 38 -3.25 -2.88 20.41
C ALA A 38 -4.28 -3.86 21.00
N PHE A 39 -5.09 -4.52 20.16
CA PHE A 39 -6.07 -5.51 20.59
C PHE A 39 -5.39 -6.64 21.38
N ALA A 40 -4.33 -7.26 20.85
CA ALA A 40 -3.61 -8.35 21.50
C ALA A 40 -3.04 -7.97 22.88
N ILE A 41 -2.54 -6.73 23.01
CA ILE A 41 -2.02 -6.20 24.28
C ILE A 41 -3.17 -6.04 25.29
N PHE A 42 -4.32 -5.48 24.88
CA PHE A 42 -5.46 -5.25 25.77
C PHE A 42 -6.16 -6.52 26.20
N GLU A 43 -6.16 -7.57 25.36
CA GLU A 43 -6.72 -8.88 25.74
C GLU A 43 -5.72 -9.78 26.48
N GLY A 44 -4.44 -9.37 26.58
CA GLY A 44 -3.40 -10.16 27.25
C GLY A 44 -2.92 -11.38 26.47
N PHE A 45 -3.04 -11.39 25.12
CA PHE A 45 -2.65 -12.48 24.21
C PHE A 45 -3.43 -13.79 24.44
N GLU A 46 -4.68 -13.71 24.92
CA GLU A 46 -5.50 -14.91 25.17
C GLU A 46 -5.97 -15.58 23.87
N HIS A 47 -6.42 -14.80 22.88
CA HIS A 47 -6.90 -15.31 21.58
C HIS A 47 -5.85 -15.10 20.48
N ILE A 48 -5.24 -13.92 20.40
CA ILE A 48 -4.24 -13.61 19.38
C ILE A 48 -2.86 -14.05 19.87
N THR A 49 -2.36 -15.13 19.28
CA THR A 49 -1.03 -15.67 19.55
C THR A 49 0.07 -14.90 18.84
N ILE A 50 1.32 -15.09 19.27
CA ILE A 50 2.50 -14.53 18.60
C ILE A 50 2.55 -14.98 17.14
N LEU A 51 2.16 -16.22 16.83
CA LEU A 51 2.14 -16.74 15.46
C LEU A 51 1.14 -15.93 14.59
N ASN A 52 -0.04 -15.62 15.12
CA ASN A 52 -1.05 -14.83 14.43
C ASN A 52 -0.53 -13.42 14.12
N ILE A 53 0.20 -12.80 15.06
CA ILE A 53 0.86 -11.50 14.87
C ILE A 53 1.90 -11.58 13.76
N VAL A 54 2.72 -12.63 13.73
CA VAL A 54 3.73 -12.82 12.67
C VAL A 54 3.07 -12.97 11.29
N ILE A 55 1.97 -13.73 11.20
CA ILE A 55 1.22 -13.91 9.95
C ILE A 55 0.67 -12.55 9.47
N LEU A 56 -0.05 -11.83 10.33
CA LEU A 56 -0.66 -10.55 10.00
C LEU A 56 0.40 -9.46 9.72
N GLY A 57 1.50 -9.47 10.47
CA GLY A 57 2.65 -8.61 10.21
C GLY A 57 3.31 -8.87 8.86
N SER A 58 3.45 -10.14 8.48
CA SER A 58 4.00 -10.53 7.16
C SER A 58 3.14 -10.01 6.01
N ILE A 59 1.80 -10.08 6.13
CA ILE A 59 0.86 -9.52 5.16
C ILE A 59 1.04 -8.00 5.06
N SER A 60 1.22 -7.30 6.19
CA SER A 60 1.42 -5.86 6.20
C SER A 60 2.73 -5.44 5.55
N VAL A 61 3.82 -6.17 5.81
CA VAL A 61 5.12 -5.94 5.15
C VAL A 61 5.04 -6.20 3.65
N LEU A 62 4.35 -7.27 3.24
CA LEU A 62 4.12 -7.59 1.83
C LEU A 62 3.34 -6.44 1.14
N SER A 63 2.30 -5.91 1.78
CA SER A 63 1.53 -4.77 1.29
C SER A 63 2.39 -3.54 1.04
N LEU A 64 3.29 -3.20 1.96
CA LEU A 64 4.23 -2.09 1.76
C LEU A 64 5.10 -2.31 0.50
N GLY A 65 5.59 -3.53 0.30
CA GLY A 65 6.32 -3.89 -0.92
C GLY A 65 5.47 -3.66 -2.19
N ILE A 66 4.20 -4.07 -2.16
CA ILE A 66 3.27 -3.90 -3.28
C ILE A 66 3.02 -2.41 -3.55
N ASP A 67 2.82 -1.59 -2.51
CA ASP A 67 2.59 -0.15 -2.65
C ASP A 67 3.73 0.55 -3.40
N TYR A 68 4.98 0.23 -3.06
CA TYR A 68 6.14 0.87 -3.68
C TYR A 68 6.52 0.27 -5.05
N LEU A 69 6.35 -1.04 -5.22
CA LEU A 69 6.87 -1.72 -6.41
C LEU A 69 5.87 -1.76 -7.57
N SER A 70 4.56 -1.78 -7.30
CA SER A 70 3.54 -1.94 -8.35
C SER A 70 3.60 -0.86 -9.42
N GLY A 71 3.74 0.40 -9.05
CA GLY A 71 3.87 1.51 -10.00
C GLY A 71 5.18 1.46 -10.80
N LEU A 72 6.29 1.09 -10.15
CA LEU A 72 7.60 0.98 -10.80
C LEU A 72 7.63 -0.20 -11.79
N ILE A 73 7.05 -1.34 -11.39
CA ILE A 73 6.91 -2.52 -12.25
C ILE A 73 5.99 -2.20 -13.43
N GLY A 74 4.87 -1.53 -13.20
CA GLY A 74 3.97 -1.07 -14.27
C GLY A 74 4.68 -0.17 -15.25
N GLY A 75 5.40 0.86 -14.79
CA GLY A 75 6.20 1.72 -15.63
C GLY A 75 7.21 0.94 -16.48
N LYS A 76 7.95 0.02 -15.86
CA LYS A 76 8.91 -0.84 -16.55
C LYS A 76 8.27 -1.73 -17.62
N TYR A 77 7.13 -2.35 -17.31
CA TYR A 77 6.38 -3.19 -18.26
C TYR A 77 5.93 -2.41 -19.49
N PHE A 78 5.55 -1.14 -19.32
CA PHE A 78 5.20 -0.23 -20.41
C PHE A 78 6.41 0.45 -21.06
N GLY A 79 7.61 0.01 -20.74
CA GLY A 79 8.85 0.38 -21.41
C GLY A 79 9.65 1.51 -20.76
N ALA A 80 9.45 1.79 -19.47
CA ALA A 80 10.32 2.71 -18.75
C ALA A 80 11.77 2.21 -18.70
N THR A 81 12.72 3.11 -18.89
CA THR A 81 14.14 2.85 -18.70
C THR A 81 14.48 2.75 -17.20
N LYS A 82 15.69 2.27 -16.88
CA LYS A 82 16.18 2.31 -15.49
C LYS A 82 16.14 3.73 -14.91
N LYS A 83 16.47 4.76 -15.74
CA LYS A 83 16.38 6.16 -15.31
C LYS A 83 14.94 6.62 -15.13
N GLY A 84 14.01 6.17 -15.99
CA GLY A 84 12.58 6.41 -15.82
C GLY A 84 12.02 5.81 -14.54
N VAL A 85 12.40 4.57 -14.21
CA VAL A 85 12.01 3.90 -12.95
C VAL A 85 12.55 4.66 -11.73
N LEU A 86 13.83 5.06 -11.75
CA LEU A 86 14.43 5.88 -10.70
C LEU A 86 13.74 7.25 -10.56
N GLY A 87 13.46 7.91 -11.69
CA GLY A 87 12.73 9.17 -11.72
C GLY A 87 11.33 9.02 -11.12
N GLY A 88 10.63 7.92 -11.44
CA GLY A 88 9.33 7.59 -10.85
C GLY A 88 9.41 7.39 -9.34
N PHE A 89 10.41 6.66 -8.86
CA PHE A 89 10.64 6.43 -7.44
C PHE A 89 10.91 7.75 -6.68
N ILE A 90 11.79 8.58 -7.19
CA ILE A 90 12.10 9.89 -6.59
C ILE A 90 10.86 10.80 -6.64
N GLY A 91 10.17 10.85 -7.78
CA GLY A 91 8.95 11.64 -7.95
C GLY A 91 7.84 11.19 -7.00
N MET A 92 7.67 9.88 -6.82
CA MET A 92 6.71 9.32 -5.86
C MET A 92 7.00 9.77 -4.42
N ILE A 93 8.27 9.70 -3.98
CA ILE A 93 8.67 10.14 -2.63
C ILE A 93 8.40 11.65 -2.47
N ILE A 94 8.85 12.47 -3.42
CA ILE A 94 8.64 13.92 -3.38
C ILE A 94 7.15 14.24 -3.36
N GLY A 95 6.37 13.62 -4.26
CA GLY A 95 4.93 13.81 -4.33
C GLY A 95 4.21 13.44 -3.04
N THR A 96 4.60 12.35 -2.40
CA THR A 96 4.05 11.91 -1.11
C THR A 96 4.34 12.94 -0.01
N LEU A 97 5.54 13.52 0.03
CA LEU A 97 5.91 14.50 1.05
C LEU A 97 5.11 15.80 0.94
N PHE A 98 4.75 16.25 -0.27
CA PHE A 98 4.07 17.52 -0.47
C PHE A 98 2.56 17.43 -0.51
N PHE A 99 2.00 16.36 -1.08
CA PHE A 99 0.57 16.23 -1.35
C PHE A 99 0.07 14.78 -1.24
N ALA A 100 0.45 14.04 -0.19
CA ALA A 100 -0.15 12.72 0.01
C ALA A 100 -1.69 12.82 0.12
N PRO A 101 -2.46 11.95 -0.54
CA PRO A 101 -2.10 10.79 -1.38
C PRO A 101 -1.94 11.09 -2.87
N ILE A 102 -2.54 12.15 -3.35
CA ILE A 102 -2.61 12.50 -4.79
C ILE A 102 -1.21 12.75 -5.35
N GLY A 103 -0.36 13.38 -4.54
CA GLY A 103 1.03 13.65 -4.90
C GLY A 103 1.86 12.41 -5.21
N THR A 104 1.58 11.27 -4.55
CA THR A 104 2.27 10.00 -4.84
C THR A 104 2.05 9.58 -6.29
N PHE A 105 0.82 9.64 -6.79
CA PHE A 105 0.48 9.29 -8.18
C PHE A 105 1.03 10.30 -9.17
N ILE A 106 0.82 11.59 -8.89
CA ILE A 106 1.31 12.67 -9.75
C ILE A 106 2.84 12.63 -9.78
N GLY A 107 3.49 12.45 -8.64
CA GLY A 107 4.95 12.35 -8.53
C GLY A 107 5.52 11.16 -9.28
N LEU A 108 4.91 9.97 -9.13
CA LEU A 108 5.30 8.79 -9.90
C LEU A 108 5.18 9.04 -11.41
N PHE A 109 4.03 9.55 -11.86
CA PHE A 109 3.78 9.82 -13.27
C PHE A 109 4.76 10.86 -13.83
N LEU A 110 4.86 12.02 -13.19
CA LEU A 110 5.74 13.10 -13.61
C LEU A 110 7.23 12.70 -13.52
N GLY A 111 7.59 11.96 -12.49
CA GLY A 111 8.95 11.48 -12.29
C GLY A 111 9.40 10.55 -13.43
N ILE A 112 8.56 9.58 -13.82
CA ILE A 112 8.82 8.73 -14.97
C ILE A 112 8.88 9.58 -16.26
N LEU A 113 7.89 10.43 -16.47
CA LEU A 113 7.78 11.24 -17.68
C LEU A 113 9.01 12.14 -17.88
N ILE A 114 9.38 12.91 -16.85
CA ILE A 114 10.51 13.84 -16.89
C ILE A 114 11.83 13.07 -17.12
N ALA A 115 12.05 11.98 -16.38
CA ALA A 115 13.25 11.17 -16.52
C ALA A 115 13.37 10.55 -17.93
N GLU A 116 12.27 10.07 -18.50
CA GLU A 116 12.25 9.52 -19.86
C GLU A 116 12.52 10.60 -20.92
N LEU A 117 11.94 11.79 -20.77
CA LEU A 117 12.20 12.92 -21.67
C LEU A 117 13.65 13.39 -21.58
N ALA A 118 14.23 13.45 -20.38
CA ALA A 118 15.61 13.82 -20.15
C ALA A 118 16.60 12.83 -20.79
N THR A 119 16.20 11.59 -21.06
CA THR A 119 17.00 10.60 -21.80
C THR A 119 16.88 10.74 -23.33
N GLY A 120 16.18 11.77 -23.83
CA GLY A 120 15.99 12.00 -25.26
C GLY A 120 14.92 11.14 -25.93
N ARG A 121 14.06 10.47 -25.13
CA ARG A 121 12.97 9.66 -25.68
C ARG A 121 11.85 10.53 -26.24
N LYS A 122 11.18 9.99 -27.27
CA LYS A 122 10.01 10.64 -27.87
C LYS A 122 8.89 10.78 -26.82
N LYS A 123 8.19 11.91 -26.84
CA LYS A 123 7.06 12.22 -25.90
C LYS A 123 6.04 11.08 -25.78
N LYS A 124 5.68 10.44 -26.90
CA LYS A 124 4.73 9.32 -26.93
C LYS A 124 5.22 8.10 -26.12
N THR A 125 6.50 7.77 -26.22
CA THR A 125 7.10 6.64 -25.50
C THR A 125 7.25 6.95 -24.01
N ALA A 126 7.65 8.17 -23.67
CA ALA A 126 7.74 8.63 -22.27
C ALA A 126 6.37 8.65 -21.61
N ALA A 127 5.35 9.19 -22.28
CA ALA A 127 3.97 9.18 -21.78
C ALA A 127 3.43 7.74 -21.58
N LYS A 128 3.72 6.81 -22.51
CA LYS A 128 3.32 5.41 -22.37
C LYS A 128 3.93 4.77 -21.12
N ALA A 129 5.20 5.00 -20.84
CA ALA A 129 5.88 4.50 -19.65
C ALA A 129 5.27 5.11 -18.36
N ALA A 130 4.97 6.41 -18.35
CA ALA A 130 4.36 7.09 -17.22
C ALA A 130 2.92 6.60 -16.94
N ILE A 131 2.11 6.39 -17.98
CA ILE A 131 0.77 5.78 -17.86
C ILE A 131 0.89 4.37 -17.29
N GLY A 132 1.90 3.60 -17.74
CA GLY A 132 2.17 2.26 -17.20
C GLY A 132 2.46 2.28 -15.70
N GLY A 133 3.21 3.27 -15.22
CA GLY A 133 3.43 3.49 -13.78
C GLY A 133 2.14 3.75 -13.02
N PHE A 134 1.30 4.62 -13.56
CA PHE A 134 -0.02 4.92 -12.97
C PHE A 134 -0.93 3.68 -12.92
N LEU A 135 -1.04 2.93 -14.01
CA LEU A 135 -1.85 1.71 -14.07
C LEU A 135 -1.30 0.62 -13.13
N GLY A 136 0.03 0.47 -13.08
CA GLY A 136 0.67 -0.46 -12.14
C GLY A 136 0.32 -0.13 -10.69
N ASN A 137 0.34 1.14 -10.32
CA ASN A 137 -0.05 1.58 -8.98
C ASN A 137 -1.55 1.30 -8.70
N ALA A 138 -2.44 1.54 -9.66
CA ALA A 138 -3.86 1.19 -9.53
C ALA A 138 -4.07 -0.33 -9.30
N VAL A 139 -3.32 -1.17 -10.00
CA VAL A 139 -3.32 -2.62 -9.77
C VAL A 139 -2.80 -2.95 -8.36
N GLY A 140 -1.76 -2.26 -7.89
CA GLY A 140 -1.24 -2.41 -6.52
C GLY A 140 -2.31 -2.15 -5.46
N ILE A 141 -3.11 -1.10 -5.62
CA ILE A 141 -4.24 -0.78 -4.72
C ILE A 141 -5.26 -1.94 -4.70
N LEU A 142 -5.61 -2.50 -5.86
CA LEU A 142 -6.54 -3.62 -5.93
C LEU A 142 -6.00 -4.86 -5.21
N ILE A 143 -4.72 -5.17 -5.37
CA ILE A 143 -4.07 -6.27 -4.66
C ILE A 143 -4.09 -6.02 -3.16
N ASN A 144 -3.73 -4.81 -2.72
CA ASN A 144 -3.73 -4.45 -1.30
C ASN A 144 -5.14 -4.44 -0.69
N LEU A 145 -6.17 -4.10 -1.48
CA LEU A 145 -7.55 -4.22 -1.03
C LEU A 145 -7.94 -5.69 -0.76
N VAL A 146 -7.55 -6.60 -1.64
CA VAL A 146 -7.75 -8.05 -1.42
C VAL A 146 -6.99 -8.52 -0.18
N LEU A 147 -5.74 -8.10 -0.02
CA LEU A 147 -4.95 -8.42 1.19
C LEU A 147 -5.59 -7.87 2.46
N ALA A 148 -6.16 -6.67 2.42
CA ALA A 148 -6.85 -6.07 3.57
C ALA A 148 -8.13 -6.84 3.96
N LEU A 149 -8.88 -7.34 2.98
CA LEU A 149 -10.04 -8.20 3.24
C LEU A 149 -9.62 -9.56 3.83
N ILE A 150 -8.55 -10.16 3.32
CA ILE A 150 -7.96 -11.39 3.88
C ILE A 150 -7.47 -11.13 5.31
N PHE A 151 -6.78 -10.01 5.54
CA PHE A 151 -6.29 -9.60 6.85
C PHE A 151 -7.43 -9.48 7.86
N LEU A 152 -8.54 -8.82 7.50
CA LEU A 152 -9.72 -8.67 8.34
C LEU A 152 -10.35 -10.04 8.65
N ALA A 153 -10.50 -10.91 7.65
CA ALA A 153 -11.03 -12.26 7.83
C ALA A 153 -10.17 -13.10 8.77
N LEU A 154 -8.84 -13.04 8.62
CA LEU A 154 -7.90 -13.73 9.52
C LEU A 154 -7.98 -13.17 10.94
N PHE A 155 -8.05 -11.85 11.11
CA PHE A 155 -8.22 -11.25 12.43
C PHE A 155 -9.49 -11.74 13.11
N ILE A 156 -10.64 -11.75 12.41
CA ILE A 156 -11.90 -12.25 12.97
C ILE A 156 -11.77 -13.71 13.38
N THR A 157 -11.16 -14.56 12.54
CA THR A 157 -10.98 -15.98 12.86
C THR A 157 -10.02 -16.23 14.01
N PHE A 158 -9.02 -15.39 14.20
CA PHE A 158 -8.04 -15.50 15.30
C PHE A 158 -8.55 -14.92 16.61
N SER A 159 -9.52 -14.01 16.58
CA SER A 159 -10.05 -13.33 17.77
C SER A 159 -11.30 -13.99 18.35
N ILE A 160 -11.73 -15.15 17.82
CA ILE A 160 -12.82 -15.98 18.34
C ILE A 160 -12.24 -17.16 19.12
#